data_7690dec3f588f925831419ff34580001
#
_entry.id   7690dec3f588f925831419ff34580001
#
_cell.length_a   1.000
_cell.length_b   1.000
_cell.length_c   1.000
_cell.angle_alpha   90.00
_cell.angle_beta   90.00
_cell.angle_gamma   90.00
#
_symmetry.space_group_name_H-M   'P 1'
#
loop_
_entity.id
_entity.type
_entity.pdbx_description
1 polymer ?
#
loop_
_entity_poly.entity_id
_entity_poly.type
_entity_poly.pdbx_seq_one_letter_code
_entity_poly.pdbx_strand_id
1 'polypeptide(L)'
;MTETDKNEPHTEPDAAKDAVRVDWDRKDREHAGRVDELFAINKVTLFDTLAVAGITVITVEFNGYGDEGQIDPPVAYAGQNQIAVPEKQIEILTTKWGKPDIEHEMVTVNEAVNTIAWAILGRLHAGWQDGEGAFGEFEFAVEARVIRLDFNARYVETDIYSYEL
;
A
#
# COMPACT_ATOMS: atom_id res chain seq x y z
N MET A 1 22.94 -3.55 65.94
CA MET A 1 22.73 -4.22 64.63
C MET A 1 21.60 -3.51 63.94
N THR A 2 21.94 -2.63 63.07
CA THR A 2 21.00 -1.83 62.28
C THR A 2 21.08 -2.29 60.82
N GLU A 3 20.04 -2.99 60.36
CA GLU A 3 19.83 -3.31 58.97
C GLU A 3 19.48 -2.03 58.21
N THR A 4 20.30 -1.65 57.28
CA THR A 4 20.09 -0.55 56.37
C THR A 4 19.28 -1.04 55.19
N ASP A 5 18.01 -0.71 55.20
CA ASP A 5 17.10 -0.89 54.08
C ASP A 5 17.58 0.00 52.89
N LYS A 6 18.10 -0.61 51.88
CA LYS A 6 18.41 0.03 50.59
C LYS A 6 17.19 -0.06 49.69
N ASN A 7 16.29 0.86 49.85
CA ASN A 7 15.26 1.14 48.89
C ASN A 7 15.86 2.03 47.76
N GLU A 8 16.36 1.45 46.72
CA GLU A 8 16.72 2.15 45.48
C GLU A 8 15.45 2.34 44.64
N PRO A 9 15.08 3.57 44.25
CA PRO A 9 14.00 3.78 43.32
C PRO A 9 14.47 3.49 41.90
N HIS A 10 14.07 2.36 41.35
CA HIS A 10 14.16 2.02 39.94
C HIS A 10 13.13 2.86 39.15
N THR A 11 13.39 4.12 38.84
CA THR A 11 12.43 5.00 38.15
C THR A 11 12.96 5.62 36.84
N GLU A 12 14.17 5.29 36.36
CA GLU A 12 14.70 5.94 35.15
C GLU A 12 14.56 5.20 33.80
N PRO A 13 14.39 3.88 33.69
CA PRO A 13 14.29 3.26 32.37
C PRO A 13 12.93 3.38 31.68
N ASP A 14 11.83 3.59 32.39
CA ASP A 14 10.49 3.64 31.81
C ASP A 14 10.17 5.01 31.17
N ALA A 15 10.54 6.11 31.78
CA ALA A 15 10.31 7.45 31.22
C ALA A 15 11.07 7.69 29.90
N ALA A 16 12.31 7.17 29.78
CA ALA A 16 13.08 7.26 28.54
C ALA A 16 12.47 6.42 27.43
N LYS A 17 11.97 5.21 27.72
CA LYS A 17 11.27 4.34 26.76
C LYS A 17 9.96 4.96 26.30
N ASP A 18 9.20 5.54 27.20
CA ASP A 18 7.95 6.24 26.87
C ASP A 18 8.19 7.48 26.01
N ALA A 19 9.22 8.26 26.27
CA ALA A 19 9.60 9.42 25.45
C ALA A 19 9.99 8.98 24.02
N VAL A 20 10.76 7.89 23.88
CA VAL A 20 11.14 7.33 22.59
C VAL A 20 9.88 6.84 21.83
N ARG A 21 8.98 6.14 22.51
CA ARG A 21 7.73 5.66 21.89
C ARG A 21 6.86 6.81 21.41
N VAL A 22 6.69 7.87 22.20
CA VAL A 22 5.93 9.05 21.81
C VAL A 22 6.54 9.75 20.59
N ASP A 23 7.86 9.83 20.49
CA ASP A 23 8.55 10.41 19.33
C ASP A 23 8.37 9.56 18.06
N TRP A 24 8.44 8.23 18.19
CA TRP A 24 8.15 7.31 17.10
C TRP A 24 6.71 7.44 16.60
N ASP A 25 5.73 7.42 17.50
CA ASP A 25 4.31 7.56 17.17
C ASP A 25 4.01 8.89 16.46
N ARG A 26 4.69 9.96 16.86
CA ARG A 26 4.59 11.27 16.20
C ARG A 26 5.15 11.23 14.78
N LYS A 27 6.36 10.69 14.61
CA LYS A 27 7.03 10.57 13.30
C LYS A 27 6.24 9.67 12.36
N ASP A 28 5.65 8.60 12.89
CA ASP A 28 4.82 7.68 12.11
C ASP A 28 3.56 8.36 11.59
N ARG A 29 2.86 9.13 12.44
CA ARG A 29 1.70 9.92 12.01
C ARG A 29 2.05 10.99 10.99
N GLU A 30 3.16 11.71 11.18
CA GLU A 30 3.63 12.71 10.22
C GLU A 30 3.99 12.09 8.87
N HIS A 31 4.65 10.92 8.89
CA HIS A 31 4.96 10.18 7.66
C HIS A 31 3.69 9.69 6.96
N ALA A 32 2.75 9.08 7.69
CA ALA A 32 1.49 8.63 7.13
C ALA A 32 0.70 9.79 6.48
N GLY A 33 0.63 10.94 7.14
CA GLY A 33 -0.01 12.13 6.58
C GLY A 33 0.65 12.60 5.27
N ARG A 34 1.97 12.60 5.19
CA ARG A 34 2.69 12.93 3.93
C ARG A 34 2.43 11.91 2.83
N VAL A 35 2.47 10.61 3.16
CA VAL A 35 2.16 9.55 2.19
C VAL A 35 0.75 9.74 1.61
N ASP A 36 -0.23 10.11 2.42
CA ASP A 36 -1.60 10.37 1.97
C ASP A 36 -1.69 11.56 1.03
N GLU A 37 -1.02 12.66 1.37
CA GLU A 37 -0.96 13.86 0.50
C GLU A 37 -0.30 13.56 -0.83
N LEU A 38 0.84 12.87 -0.83
CA LEU A 38 1.55 12.50 -2.05
C LEU A 38 0.77 11.50 -2.89
N PHE A 39 0.08 10.55 -2.27
CA PHE A 39 -0.81 9.63 -2.96
C PHE A 39 -1.91 10.38 -3.73
N ALA A 40 -2.54 11.37 -3.10
CA ALA A 40 -3.56 12.19 -3.75
C ALA A 40 -3.02 12.95 -4.96
N ILE A 41 -1.81 13.53 -4.85
CA ILE A 41 -1.13 14.24 -5.95
C ILE A 41 -0.80 13.27 -7.09
N ASN A 42 -0.18 12.13 -6.78
CA ASN A 42 0.18 11.12 -7.76
C ASN A 42 -1.04 10.56 -8.50
N LYS A 43 -2.14 10.36 -7.79
CA LYS A 43 -3.42 9.95 -8.37
C LYS A 43 -3.92 10.98 -9.39
N VAL A 44 -3.89 12.27 -9.07
CA VAL A 44 -4.28 13.34 -10.00
C VAL A 44 -3.40 13.33 -11.23
N THR A 45 -2.08 13.28 -11.06
CA THR A 45 -1.10 13.25 -12.17
C THR A 45 -1.35 12.06 -13.10
N LEU A 46 -1.60 10.88 -12.55
CA LEU A 46 -1.91 9.69 -13.34
C LEU A 46 -3.21 9.86 -14.11
N PHE A 47 -4.31 10.24 -13.46
CA PHE A 47 -5.61 10.39 -14.12
C PHE A 47 -5.59 11.47 -15.21
N ASP A 48 -4.89 12.59 -15.00
CA ASP A 48 -4.72 13.62 -16.02
C ASP A 48 -3.97 13.08 -17.26
N THR A 49 -2.92 12.29 -17.03
CA THR A 49 -2.17 11.65 -18.11
C THR A 49 -3.01 10.66 -18.88
N LEU A 50 -3.80 9.82 -18.20
CA LEU A 50 -4.69 8.84 -18.82
C LEU A 50 -5.81 9.52 -19.64
N ALA A 51 -6.39 10.60 -19.11
CA ALA A 51 -7.42 11.38 -19.79
C ALA A 51 -6.90 12.01 -21.08
N VAL A 52 -5.72 12.61 -21.05
CA VAL A 52 -5.06 13.20 -22.24
C VAL A 52 -4.77 12.12 -23.30
N ALA A 53 -4.47 10.90 -22.88
CA ALA A 53 -4.24 9.76 -23.79
C ALA A 53 -5.54 9.17 -24.35
N GLY A 54 -6.71 9.66 -23.96
CA GLY A 54 -8.01 9.13 -24.40
C GLY A 54 -8.41 7.80 -23.76
N ILE A 55 -7.75 7.42 -22.67
CA ILE A 55 -8.06 6.22 -21.91
C ILE A 55 -9.29 6.48 -21.04
N THR A 56 -10.26 5.58 -21.08
CA THR A 56 -11.48 5.66 -20.27
C THR A 56 -11.39 4.79 -19.03
N VAL A 57 -10.70 3.63 -19.14
CA VAL A 57 -10.54 2.66 -18.06
C VAL A 57 -9.16 2.01 -18.15
N ILE A 58 -8.53 1.77 -17.01
CA ILE A 58 -7.44 0.80 -16.86
C ILE A 58 -7.88 -0.30 -15.90
N THR A 59 -7.59 -1.56 -16.23
CA THR A 59 -7.73 -2.69 -15.33
C THR A 59 -6.37 -3.27 -14.98
N VAL A 60 -6.22 -3.75 -13.75
CA VAL A 60 -4.99 -4.36 -13.24
C VAL A 60 -5.34 -5.52 -12.34
N GLU A 61 -4.94 -6.72 -12.71
CA GLU A 61 -5.12 -7.90 -11.88
C GLU A 61 -3.97 -8.04 -10.88
N PHE A 62 -4.26 -8.62 -9.71
CA PHE A 62 -3.25 -8.97 -8.72
C PHE A 62 -3.52 -10.36 -8.15
N ASN A 63 -2.44 -11.02 -7.75
CA ASN A 63 -2.50 -12.35 -7.16
C ASN A 63 -1.36 -12.52 -6.14
N GLY A 64 -1.70 -12.91 -4.92
CA GLY A 64 -0.74 -13.20 -3.85
C GLY A 64 -0.98 -14.60 -3.29
N TYR A 65 0.12 -15.32 -3.03
CA TYR A 65 0.11 -16.65 -2.45
C TYR A 65 1.50 -17.00 -1.91
N GLY A 66 1.58 -17.63 -0.75
CA GLY A 66 2.84 -18.15 -0.21
C GLY A 66 3.90 -17.09 0.01
N ASP A 67 3.52 -15.92 0.54
CA ASP A 67 4.37 -14.77 0.83
C ASP A 67 4.92 -14.04 -0.42
N GLU A 68 4.40 -14.38 -1.60
CA GLU A 68 4.70 -13.70 -2.87
C GLU A 68 3.47 -12.98 -3.41
N GLY A 69 3.65 -11.74 -3.84
CA GLY A 69 2.61 -10.94 -4.49
C GLY A 69 3.02 -10.50 -5.88
N GLN A 70 2.09 -10.59 -6.81
CA GLN A 70 2.24 -10.13 -8.19
C GLN A 70 1.10 -9.18 -8.54
N ILE A 71 1.45 -8.11 -9.27
CA ILE A 71 0.51 -7.24 -9.96
C ILE A 71 0.83 -7.35 -11.45
N ASP A 72 -0.18 -7.68 -12.24
CA ASP A 72 -0.01 -7.87 -13.67
C ASP A 72 0.12 -6.53 -14.40
N PRO A 73 0.65 -6.51 -15.63
CA PRO A 73 0.70 -5.31 -16.44
C PRO A 73 -0.70 -4.72 -16.65
N PRO A 74 -0.87 -3.41 -16.54
CA PRO A 74 -2.17 -2.77 -16.73
C PRO A 74 -2.66 -2.90 -18.17
N VAL A 75 -3.98 -3.07 -18.31
CA VAL A 75 -4.68 -3.11 -19.59
C VAL A 75 -5.53 -1.84 -19.72
N ALA A 76 -5.35 -1.11 -20.82
CA ALA A 76 -6.03 0.16 -21.07
C ALA A 76 -7.14 0.03 -22.13
N TYR A 77 -8.23 0.78 -21.90
CA TYR A 77 -9.37 0.84 -22.80
C TYR A 77 -9.75 2.27 -23.15
N ALA A 78 -10.10 2.49 -24.42
CA ALA A 78 -10.80 3.68 -24.89
C ALA A 78 -12.23 3.26 -25.29
N GLY A 79 -13.20 3.51 -24.42
CA GLY A 79 -14.53 2.93 -24.56
C GLY A 79 -14.49 1.42 -24.44
N GLN A 80 -14.89 0.70 -25.50
CA GLN A 80 -14.87 -0.76 -25.54
C GLN A 80 -13.60 -1.33 -26.21
N ASN A 81 -12.73 -0.48 -26.74
CA ASN A 81 -11.55 -0.92 -27.45
C ASN A 81 -10.33 -0.95 -26.51
N GLN A 82 -9.65 -2.08 -26.48
CA GLN A 82 -8.35 -2.18 -25.83
C GLN A 82 -7.33 -1.39 -26.63
N ILE A 83 -6.55 -0.55 -25.96
CA ILE A 83 -5.48 0.24 -26.54
C ILE A 83 -4.18 0.05 -25.77
N ALA A 84 -3.06 0.47 -26.36
CA ALA A 84 -1.79 0.45 -25.66
C ALA A 84 -1.77 1.48 -24.52
N VAL A 85 -1.17 1.10 -23.38
CA VAL A 85 -0.83 2.06 -22.35
C VAL A 85 0.27 2.99 -22.90
N PRO A 86 0.18 4.32 -22.70
CA PRO A 86 1.16 5.24 -23.24
C PRO A 86 2.58 4.97 -22.72
N GLU A 87 3.54 4.93 -23.62
CA GLU A 87 4.97 4.90 -23.29
C GLU A 87 5.46 6.31 -22.90
N LYS A 88 4.83 6.88 -21.90
CA LYS A 88 5.15 8.20 -21.38
C LYS A 88 5.67 8.09 -19.97
N GLN A 89 6.67 8.90 -19.63
CA GLN A 89 7.09 9.08 -18.25
C GLN A 89 6.28 10.21 -17.62
N ILE A 90 5.90 9.98 -16.37
CA ILE A 90 5.26 10.96 -15.49
C ILE A 90 6.05 11.06 -14.19
N GLU A 91 5.97 12.21 -13.56
CA GLU A 91 6.58 12.42 -12.26
C GLU A 91 5.64 11.88 -11.17
N ILE A 92 6.16 11.05 -10.27
CA ILE A 92 5.53 10.68 -9.03
C ILE A 92 6.35 11.19 -7.85
N LEU A 93 5.66 11.47 -6.77
CA LEU A 93 6.24 11.98 -5.53
C LEU A 93 6.26 10.88 -4.49
N THR A 94 7.41 10.68 -3.86
CA THR A 94 7.59 9.69 -2.79
C THR A 94 8.23 10.33 -1.56
N THR A 95 8.14 9.67 -0.43
CA THR A 95 8.78 10.08 0.82
C THR A 95 9.29 8.86 1.55
N LYS A 96 10.38 9.06 2.30
CA LYS A 96 10.97 8.01 3.14
C LYS A 96 10.64 8.27 4.60
N TRP A 97 10.40 7.19 5.33
CA TRP A 97 10.17 7.29 6.78
C TRP A 97 11.34 7.97 7.49
N GLY A 98 11.02 8.87 8.40
CA GLY A 98 12.02 9.63 9.18
C GLY A 98 12.73 10.74 8.42
N LYS A 99 12.40 10.97 7.12
CA LYS A 99 12.94 12.08 6.32
C LYS A 99 11.83 13.05 5.93
N PRO A 100 12.05 14.37 6.03
CA PRO A 100 11.06 15.37 5.64
C PRO A 100 11.01 15.60 4.12
N ASP A 101 12.04 15.15 3.39
CA ASP A 101 12.22 15.46 1.97
C ASP A 101 11.23 14.65 1.10
N ILE A 102 10.73 15.31 0.06
CA ILE A 102 9.95 14.70 -1.00
C ILE A 102 10.91 14.34 -2.14
N GLU A 103 10.88 13.07 -2.56
CA GLU A 103 11.64 12.60 -3.70
C GLU A 103 10.75 12.66 -4.95
N HIS A 104 11.34 13.09 -6.08
CA HIS A 104 10.69 13.18 -7.37
C HIS A 104 11.24 12.07 -8.26
N GLU A 105 10.36 11.17 -8.71
CA GLU A 105 10.74 10.05 -9.57
C GLU A 105 10.03 10.14 -10.91
N MET A 106 10.78 10.00 -12.00
CA MET A 106 10.22 9.83 -13.34
C MET A 106 10.00 8.35 -13.59
N VAL A 107 8.74 7.96 -13.76
CA VAL A 107 8.32 6.58 -13.98
C VAL A 107 7.43 6.47 -15.20
N THR A 108 7.33 5.28 -15.80
CA THR A 108 6.35 5.02 -16.85
C THR A 108 4.93 5.02 -16.30
N VAL A 109 3.94 5.19 -17.15
CA VAL A 109 2.52 5.08 -16.76
C VAL A 109 2.22 3.72 -16.15
N ASN A 110 2.79 2.64 -16.71
CA ASN A 110 2.65 1.28 -16.13
C ASN A 110 3.18 1.21 -14.70
N GLU A 111 4.37 1.73 -14.46
CA GLU A 111 4.97 1.75 -13.11
C GLU A 111 4.16 2.61 -12.14
N ALA A 112 3.63 3.75 -12.60
CA ALA A 112 2.78 4.60 -11.77
C ALA A 112 1.48 3.90 -11.36
N VAL A 113 0.82 3.20 -12.29
CA VAL A 113 -0.38 2.39 -12.00
C VAL A 113 -0.06 1.31 -10.97
N ASN A 114 1.03 0.57 -11.17
CA ASN A 114 1.46 -0.49 -10.25
C ASN A 114 1.82 0.08 -8.87
N THR A 115 2.53 1.20 -8.81
CA THR A 115 2.88 1.87 -7.54
C THR A 115 1.63 2.24 -6.75
N ILE A 116 0.62 2.80 -7.41
CA ILE A 116 -0.67 3.16 -6.77
C ILE A 116 -1.41 1.89 -6.30
N ALA A 117 -1.46 0.84 -7.12
CA ALA A 117 -2.11 -0.42 -6.77
C ALA A 117 -1.44 -1.08 -5.54
N TRP A 118 -0.11 -1.16 -5.51
CA TRP A 118 0.65 -1.63 -4.35
C TRP A 118 0.38 -0.81 -3.09
N ALA A 119 0.34 0.52 -3.21
CA ALA A 119 0.05 1.41 -2.09
C ALA A 119 -1.35 1.18 -1.51
N ILE A 120 -2.35 0.96 -2.37
CA ILE A 120 -3.73 0.67 -1.94
C ILE A 120 -3.80 -0.69 -1.23
N LEU A 121 -3.20 -1.75 -1.80
CA LEU A 121 -3.18 -3.08 -1.20
C LEU A 121 -2.49 -3.07 0.16
N GLY A 122 -1.32 -2.44 0.26
CA GLY A 122 -0.58 -2.34 1.52
C GLY A 122 -1.33 -1.56 2.60
N ARG A 123 -2.15 -0.58 2.21
CA ARG A 123 -2.93 0.24 3.13
C ARG A 123 -4.21 -0.42 3.62
N LEU A 124 -4.95 -1.06 2.71
CA LEU A 124 -6.26 -1.65 3.00
C LEU A 124 -6.16 -3.11 3.46
N HIS A 125 -5.19 -3.84 2.96
CA HIS A 125 -5.02 -5.27 3.14
C HIS A 125 -3.55 -5.64 3.33
N ALA A 126 -2.90 -5.06 4.35
CA ALA A 126 -1.50 -5.39 4.68
C ALA A 126 -1.34 -6.92 4.86
N GLY A 127 -0.29 -7.50 4.23
CA GLY A 127 -0.10 -8.95 4.22
C GLY A 127 -1.01 -9.71 3.26
N TRP A 128 -1.58 -9.04 2.27
CA TRP A 128 -2.49 -9.64 1.29
C TRP A 128 -1.89 -10.83 0.50
N GLN A 129 -0.58 -10.91 0.42
CA GLN A 129 0.17 -11.99 -0.22
C GLN A 129 0.52 -13.16 0.72
N ASP A 130 0.32 -12.99 2.04
CA ASP A 130 0.78 -13.95 3.04
C ASP A 130 -0.13 -15.18 3.11
N GLY A 131 0.46 -16.36 3.34
CA GLY A 131 -0.28 -17.61 3.50
C GLY A 131 -1.08 -18.00 2.27
N GLU A 132 -2.39 -18.18 2.42
CA GLU A 132 -3.31 -18.50 1.31
C GLU A 132 -3.49 -17.31 0.35
N GLY A 133 -3.15 -16.11 0.81
CA GLY A 133 -3.11 -14.91 0.02
C GLY A 133 -4.47 -14.40 -0.42
N ALA A 134 -4.42 -13.54 -1.45
CA ALA A 134 -5.59 -12.91 -2.03
C ALA A 134 -5.42 -12.70 -3.53
N PHE A 135 -6.50 -12.42 -4.22
CA PHE A 135 -6.50 -12.04 -5.63
C PHE A 135 -7.61 -11.05 -5.92
N GLY A 136 -7.53 -10.41 -7.05
CA GLY A 136 -8.56 -9.49 -7.47
C GLY A 136 -8.14 -8.58 -8.60
N GLU A 137 -8.90 -7.49 -8.76
CA GLU A 137 -8.71 -6.54 -9.85
C GLU A 137 -8.91 -5.11 -9.36
N PHE A 138 -8.11 -4.22 -9.89
CA PHE A 138 -8.34 -2.78 -9.83
C PHE A 138 -8.96 -2.28 -11.12
N GLU A 139 -9.92 -1.39 -11.00
CA GLU A 139 -10.47 -0.60 -12.10
C GLU A 139 -10.19 0.89 -11.85
N PHE A 140 -9.42 1.50 -12.73
CA PHE A 140 -9.20 2.95 -12.73
C PHE A 140 -10.17 3.59 -13.71
N ALA A 141 -11.30 4.07 -13.22
CA ALA A 141 -12.31 4.77 -14.02
C ALA A 141 -11.89 6.22 -14.23
N VAL A 142 -11.38 6.54 -15.43
CA VAL A 142 -10.65 7.78 -15.71
C VAL A 142 -11.57 9.00 -15.65
N GLU A 143 -12.74 8.95 -16.25
CA GLU A 143 -13.70 10.07 -16.25
C GLU A 143 -14.19 10.40 -14.84
N ALA A 144 -14.53 9.36 -14.07
CA ALA A 144 -14.99 9.51 -12.68
C ALA A 144 -13.86 9.80 -11.70
N ARG A 145 -12.59 9.60 -12.10
CA ARG A 145 -11.39 9.72 -11.25
C ARG A 145 -11.46 8.84 -10.00
N VAL A 146 -12.01 7.65 -10.15
CA VAL A 146 -12.22 6.67 -9.09
C VAL A 146 -11.41 5.42 -9.37
N ILE A 147 -10.82 4.88 -8.31
CA ILE A 147 -10.19 3.55 -8.32
C ILE A 147 -11.12 2.62 -7.55
N ARG A 148 -11.56 1.55 -8.19
CA ARG A 148 -12.31 0.47 -7.56
C ARG A 148 -11.40 -0.72 -7.34
N LEU A 149 -11.63 -1.45 -6.27
CA LEU A 149 -10.88 -2.65 -5.92
C LEU A 149 -11.86 -3.78 -5.62
N ASP A 150 -11.79 -4.83 -6.42
CA ASP A 150 -12.38 -6.13 -6.11
C ASP A 150 -11.32 -6.99 -5.43
N PHE A 151 -11.54 -7.31 -4.15
CA PHE A 151 -10.58 -8.04 -3.32
C PHE A 151 -11.18 -9.34 -2.83
N ASN A 152 -10.48 -10.45 -3.08
CA ASN A 152 -10.89 -11.80 -2.69
C ASN A 152 -9.79 -12.42 -1.84
N ALA A 153 -10.04 -12.54 -0.53
CA ALA A 153 -9.16 -13.30 0.37
C ALA A 153 -9.40 -14.81 0.22
N ARG A 154 -8.32 -15.59 0.18
CA ARG A 154 -8.41 -17.06 0.23
C ARG A 154 -8.33 -17.54 1.66
N TYR A 155 -9.01 -18.63 1.96
CA TYR A 155 -8.92 -19.34 3.23
C TYR A 155 -9.00 -20.85 3.01
N VAL A 156 -8.44 -21.61 3.95
CA VAL A 156 -8.55 -23.07 3.98
C VAL A 156 -9.66 -23.46 4.96
N GLU A 157 -10.56 -24.30 4.49
CA GLU A 157 -11.57 -24.96 5.34
C GLU A 157 -11.19 -26.44 5.50
N THR A 158 -11.28 -26.96 6.71
CA THR A 158 -10.92 -28.36 7.01
C THR A 158 -12.07 -29.07 7.68
N ASP A 159 -12.56 -30.13 7.05
CA ASP A 159 -13.49 -31.08 7.64
C ASP A 159 -12.71 -32.16 8.39
N ILE A 160 -13.05 -32.40 9.65
CA ILE A 160 -12.39 -33.41 10.49
C ILE A 160 -13.34 -34.59 10.70
N TYR A 161 -12.87 -35.77 10.32
CA TYR A 161 -13.57 -37.02 10.54
C TYR A 161 -12.71 -37.94 11.42
N SER A 162 -13.31 -38.52 12.48
CA SER A 162 -12.65 -39.48 13.34
C SER A 162 -13.43 -40.79 13.32
N TYR A 163 -12.74 -41.92 13.18
CA TYR A 163 -13.31 -43.24 13.14
C TYR A 163 -12.60 -44.14 14.15
N GLU A 164 -13.38 -44.96 14.86
CA GLU A 164 -12.89 -46.10 15.61
C GLU A 164 -13.20 -47.37 14.82
N LEU A 165 -12.17 -48.22 14.54
CA LEU A 165 -12.27 -49.43 13.72
C LEU A 165 -12.00 -50.69 14.58
#